data_78ece84679e0e3432ddd665e7d5a89b4
#
_entry.id   78ece84679e0e3432ddd665e7d5a89b4
#
_cell.length_a   1.000
_cell.length_b   1.000
_cell.length_c   1.000
_cell.angle_alpha   90.00
_cell.angle_beta   90.00
_cell.angle_gamma   90.00
#
_symmetry.space_group_name_H-M   'P 1'
#
loop_
_entity.id
_entity.type
_entity.pdbx_description
1 polymer ?
#
loop_
_entity_poly.entity_id
_entity_poly.type
_entity_poly.pdbx_seq_one_letter_code
_entity_poly.pdbx_strand_id
1 'polypeptide(L)'
;MMRTRVALLTAFVFAAGHVFAQTAPRAPQPAPPAPAAPAAPAAQAPPPPPPAPPAPPAPPAPRQSINVKVDLNITEDGGGGPPIRKSVSTVAGDGFNGSVRETATVPPNLIPLNFDAYPTILANGKIRLQCTIQYQSAQSREPGNRSSTDIKQNFVLILDSGKPLVATQATDPVSDRKVTVEVTATILK
;
A
#
# COMPACT_ATOMS: atom_id res chain seq x y z
N MET A 1 -17.38 42.02 -21.36
CA MET A 1 -15.99 42.10 -20.89
C MET A 1 -15.36 40.70 -21.00
N MET A 2 -14.53 40.52 -22.00
CA MET A 2 -13.96 39.26 -22.46
C MET A 2 -12.62 39.08 -21.74
N ARG A 3 -12.48 38.02 -20.87
CA ARG A 3 -11.22 37.69 -20.19
C ARG A 3 -10.57 36.51 -20.89
N THR A 4 -9.54 36.80 -21.64
CA THR A 4 -8.63 35.89 -22.34
C THR A 4 -7.84 35.08 -21.30
N ARG A 5 -7.93 33.73 -21.34
CA ARG A 5 -7.08 32.82 -20.54
C ARG A 5 -5.92 32.38 -21.39
N VAL A 6 -4.72 32.76 -20.99
CA VAL A 6 -3.44 32.30 -21.53
C VAL A 6 -3.14 30.91 -20.97
N ALA A 7 -3.04 29.92 -21.84
CA ALA A 7 -2.57 28.58 -21.50
C ALA A 7 -1.05 28.55 -21.59
N LEU A 8 -0.38 28.27 -20.47
CA LEU A 8 1.06 28.07 -20.39
C LEU A 8 1.37 26.58 -20.62
N LEU A 9 1.93 26.27 -21.79
CA LEU A 9 2.36 24.93 -22.16
C LEU A 9 3.81 24.72 -21.67
N THR A 10 4.03 23.91 -20.65
CA THR A 10 5.38 23.56 -20.17
C THR A 10 5.81 22.27 -20.86
N ALA A 11 6.73 22.38 -21.80
CA ALA A 11 7.37 21.23 -22.47
C ALA A 11 8.49 20.68 -21.60
N PHE A 12 8.39 19.42 -21.18
CA PHE A 12 9.48 18.66 -20.55
C PHE A 12 10.33 17.99 -21.63
N VAL A 13 11.58 18.45 -21.77
CA VAL A 13 12.60 17.83 -22.63
C VAL A 13 13.30 16.74 -21.80
N PHE A 14 13.14 15.47 -22.18
CA PHE A 14 13.92 14.35 -21.66
C PHE A 14 15.23 14.27 -22.44
N ALA A 15 16.36 14.59 -21.80
CA ALA A 15 17.69 14.33 -22.29
C ALA A 15 18.11 12.89 -21.99
N ALA A 16 18.17 12.05 -23.02
CA ALA A 16 18.72 10.69 -22.93
C ALA A 16 20.26 10.78 -22.95
N GLY A 17 20.90 10.55 -21.80
CA GLY A 17 22.34 10.44 -21.67
C GLY A 17 22.83 9.08 -22.20
N HIS A 18 23.58 9.10 -23.32
CA HIS A 18 24.28 7.95 -23.84
C HIS A 18 25.62 7.82 -23.08
N VAL A 19 25.76 6.72 -22.32
CA VAL A 19 27.05 6.33 -21.72
C VAL A 19 27.87 5.61 -22.77
N PHE A 20 28.92 6.26 -23.26
CA PHE A 20 29.93 5.63 -24.09
C PHE A 20 30.87 4.79 -23.21
N ALA A 21 30.85 3.48 -23.39
CA ALA A 21 31.81 2.58 -22.81
C ALA A 21 33.19 2.82 -23.51
N GLN A 22 34.16 3.38 -22.79
CA GLN A 22 35.54 3.47 -23.23
C GLN A 22 36.22 2.11 -23.12
N THR A 23 36.60 1.56 -24.26
CA THR A 23 37.42 0.36 -24.37
C THR A 23 38.87 0.74 -23.98
N ALA A 24 39.35 0.22 -22.86
CA ALA A 24 40.73 0.38 -22.43
C ALA A 24 41.71 -0.37 -23.38
N PRO A 25 42.90 0.17 -23.67
CA PRO A 25 43.90 -0.50 -24.48
C PRO A 25 44.47 -1.73 -23.77
N ARG A 26 44.45 -2.84 -24.47
CA ARG A 26 44.98 -4.14 -24.03
C ARG A 26 46.51 -4.06 -23.92
N ALA A 27 47.05 -4.30 -22.72
CA ALA A 27 48.49 -4.41 -22.48
C ALA A 27 49.10 -5.59 -23.23
N PRO A 28 50.37 -5.50 -23.69
CA PRO A 28 51.01 -6.58 -24.42
C PRO A 28 51.23 -7.81 -23.54
N GLN A 29 50.85 -8.95 -24.08
CA GLN A 29 50.94 -10.27 -23.45
C GLN A 29 52.40 -10.72 -23.43
N PRO A 30 52.92 -11.17 -22.27
CA PRO A 30 54.28 -11.75 -22.21
C PRO A 30 54.37 -13.08 -22.96
N ALA A 31 55.52 -13.34 -23.56
CA ALA A 31 55.81 -14.53 -24.33
C ALA A 31 55.71 -15.81 -23.47
N PRO A 32 55.31 -16.96 -24.06
CA PRO A 32 55.16 -18.21 -23.32
C PRO A 32 56.51 -18.78 -22.88
N PRO A 33 56.62 -19.29 -21.61
CA PRO A 33 57.79 -20.00 -21.17
C PRO A 33 57.94 -21.38 -21.82
N ALA A 34 59.15 -21.83 -22.02
CA ALA A 34 59.52 -23.10 -22.63
C ALA A 34 58.95 -24.32 -21.90
N PRO A 35 58.73 -25.44 -22.63
CA PRO A 35 58.12 -26.64 -22.04
C PRO A 35 59.02 -27.26 -20.98
N ALA A 36 58.48 -27.40 -19.76
CA ALA A 36 59.10 -28.15 -18.68
C ALA A 36 58.89 -29.67 -18.90
N ALA A 37 59.91 -30.44 -18.55
CA ALA A 37 59.91 -31.90 -18.66
C ALA A 37 58.77 -32.58 -17.85
N PRO A 38 58.27 -33.75 -18.29
CA PRO A 38 57.17 -34.44 -17.65
C PRO A 38 57.52 -34.85 -16.23
N ALA A 39 56.80 -34.30 -15.25
CA ALA A 39 56.84 -34.77 -13.86
C ALA A 39 56.05 -36.06 -13.73
N ALA A 40 56.59 -37.03 -12.96
CA ALA A 40 55.94 -38.28 -12.65
C ALA A 40 54.55 -38.12 -12.03
N PRO A 41 53.58 -39.03 -12.29
CA PRO A 41 52.22 -38.91 -11.77
C PRO A 41 52.24 -38.98 -10.25
N ALA A 42 51.88 -37.89 -9.60
CA ALA A 42 51.61 -37.87 -8.16
C ALA A 42 50.28 -38.60 -7.96
N ALA A 43 50.27 -39.57 -7.02
CA ALA A 43 49.07 -40.30 -6.62
C ALA A 43 48.01 -39.26 -6.16
N GLN A 44 46.89 -39.21 -6.88
CA GLN A 44 45.75 -38.34 -6.53
C GLN A 44 45.12 -38.84 -5.20
N ALA A 45 45.12 -37.95 -4.21
CA ALA A 45 44.35 -38.18 -3.01
C ALA A 45 42.83 -38.32 -3.36
N PRO A 46 42.07 -39.15 -2.70
CA PRO A 46 40.64 -39.31 -2.95
C PRO A 46 39.94 -37.95 -2.78
N PRO A 47 38.98 -37.63 -3.64
CA PRO A 47 38.26 -36.36 -3.53
C PRO A 47 37.51 -36.27 -2.19
N PRO A 48 37.44 -35.07 -1.58
CA PRO A 48 36.70 -34.89 -0.34
C PRO A 48 35.22 -35.22 -0.58
N PRO A 49 34.50 -35.77 0.43
CA PRO A 49 33.09 -36.07 0.30
C PRO A 49 32.31 -34.79 -0.03
N PRO A 50 31.26 -34.88 -0.87
CA PRO A 50 30.44 -33.72 -1.21
C PRO A 50 29.82 -33.10 0.05
N PRO A 51 29.71 -31.76 0.12
CA PRO A 51 29.08 -31.09 1.25
C PRO A 51 27.64 -31.57 1.43
N ALA A 52 27.24 -31.79 2.67
CA ALA A 52 25.90 -32.22 3.03
C ALA A 52 24.87 -31.18 2.49
N PRO A 53 23.71 -31.63 1.97
CA PRO A 53 22.67 -30.72 1.53
C PRO A 53 22.25 -29.76 2.66
N PRO A 54 21.96 -28.48 2.36
CA PRO A 54 21.49 -27.57 3.39
C PRO A 54 20.22 -28.13 4.04
N ALA A 55 20.13 -28.01 5.37
CA ALA A 55 18.95 -28.42 6.11
C ALA A 55 17.70 -27.68 5.61
N PRO A 56 16.55 -28.37 5.51
CA PRO A 56 15.30 -27.69 5.13
C PRO A 56 15.02 -26.52 6.08
N PRO A 57 14.48 -25.39 5.57
CA PRO A 57 14.10 -24.27 6.42
C PRO A 57 13.11 -24.74 7.49
N ALA A 58 13.32 -24.29 8.74
CA ALA A 58 12.43 -24.61 9.84
C ALA A 58 10.99 -24.14 9.52
N PRO A 59 9.95 -24.92 9.89
CA PRO A 59 8.57 -24.50 9.72
C PRO A 59 8.34 -23.13 10.39
N PRO A 60 7.58 -22.22 9.79
CA PRO A 60 7.25 -20.95 10.41
C PRO A 60 6.55 -21.21 11.76
N ALA A 61 6.95 -20.46 12.79
CA ALA A 61 6.33 -20.56 14.11
C ALA A 61 4.81 -20.31 13.99
N PRO A 62 3.97 -21.06 14.75
CA PRO A 62 2.53 -20.84 14.75
C PRO A 62 2.24 -19.40 15.14
N ARG A 63 1.53 -18.67 14.27
CA ARG A 63 1.12 -17.29 14.55
C ARG A 63 0.09 -17.32 15.67
N GLN A 64 0.31 -16.54 16.73
CA GLN A 64 -0.73 -16.33 17.74
C GLN A 64 -1.92 -15.67 17.04
N SER A 65 -3.10 -16.30 17.18
CA SER A 65 -4.35 -15.77 16.63
C SER A 65 -4.91 -14.69 17.57
N ILE A 66 -4.30 -13.50 17.54
CA ILE A 66 -4.80 -12.33 18.23
C ILE A 66 -5.73 -11.60 17.24
N ASN A 67 -6.91 -11.26 17.69
CA ASN A 67 -7.87 -10.52 16.88
C ASN A 67 -7.75 -9.01 17.11
N VAL A 68 -7.95 -8.25 16.04
CA VAL A 68 -8.01 -6.80 16.06
C VAL A 68 -9.39 -6.37 15.53
N LYS A 69 -10.13 -5.63 16.34
CA LYS A 69 -11.34 -4.95 15.90
C LYS A 69 -10.94 -3.65 15.23
N VAL A 70 -11.44 -3.38 14.04
CA VAL A 70 -11.22 -2.13 13.29
C VAL A 70 -12.56 -1.45 13.08
N ASP A 71 -12.70 -0.24 13.62
CA ASP A 71 -13.86 0.62 13.48
C ASP A 71 -13.51 1.76 12.51
N LEU A 72 -14.36 1.98 11.51
CA LEU A 72 -14.29 3.06 10.55
C LEU A 72 -15.47 3.98 10.75
N ASN A 73 -15.23 5.26 10.97
CA ASN A 73 -16.23 6.32 11.08
C ASN A 73 -16.07 7.32 9.94
N ILE A 74 -17.12 7.52 9.17
CA ILE A 74 -17.19 8.50 8.09
C ILE A 74 -18.16 9.60 8.52
N THR A 75 -17.70 10.84 8.53
CA THR A 75 -18.53 12.02 8.79
C THR A 75 -18.52 12.93 7.58
N GLU A 76 -19.70 13.25 7.07
CA GLU A 76 -19.90 14.23 6.00
C GLU A 76 -20.53 15.49 6.59
N ASP A 77 -19.82 16.61 6.52
CA ASP A 77 -20.28 17.94 6.94
C ASP A 77 -20.47 18.85 5.75
N GLY A 78 -21.42 19.76 5.80
CA GLY A 78 -21.66 20.77 4.78
C GLY A 78 -22.92 20.52 3.94
N GLY A 79 -23.14 21.37 2.92
CA GLY A 79 -24.34 21.29 2.05
C GLY A 79 -25.63 21.76 2.72
N GLY A 80 -25.56 22.51 3.82
CA GLY A 80 -26.73 23.16 4.46
C GLY A 80 -27.63 22.21 5.30
N GLY A 81 -27.23 20.94 5.46
CA GLY A 81 -27.96 19.95 6.28
C GLY A 81 -27.18 19.50 7.51
N PRO A 82 -27.79 18.66 8.38
CA PRO A 82 -27.09 18.08 9.51
C PRO A 82 -25.98 17.11 9.02
N PRO A 83 -24.90 16.94 9.80
CA PRO A 83 -23.84 16.01 9.47
C PRO A 83 -24.36 14.57 9.30
N ILE A 84 -23.92 13.92 8.24
CA ILE A 84 -24.21 12.50 8.01
C ILE A 84 -23.05 11.69 8.59
N ARG A 85 -23.38 10.70 9.44
CA ARG A 85 -22.41 9.80 10.05
C ARG A 85 -22.68 8.37 9.65
N LYS A 86 -21.61 7.65 9.29
CA LYS A 86 -21.64 6.21 9.03
C LYS A 86 -20.53 5.55 9.78
N SER A 87 -20.82 4.39 10.39
CA SER A 87 -19.84 3.59 11.10
C SER A 87 -19.92 2.16 10.63
N VAL A 88 -18.78 1.57 10.35
CA VAL A 88 -18.66 0.14 10.04
C VAL A 88 -17.54 -0.46 10.89
N SER A 89 -17.67 -1.74 11.21
CA SER A 89 -16.74 -2.45 12.07
C SER A 89 -16.42 -3.81 11.47
N THR A 90 -15.16 -4.21 11.55
CA THR A 90 -14.70 -5.56 11.20
C THR A 90 -13.74 -6.09 12.24
N VAL A 91 -13.66 -7.41 12.34
CA VAL A 91 -12.64 -8.09 13.15
C VAL A 91 -11.75 -8.91 12.22
N ALA A 92 -10.46 -8.71 12.34
CA ALA A 92 -9.45 -9.44 11.57
C ALA A 92 -8.40 -10.02 12.51
N GLY A 93 -7.83 -11.16 12.16
CA GLY A 93 -6.66 -11.70 12.86
C GLY A 93 -5.41 -10.87 12.58
N ASP A 94 -4.41 -10.94 13.47
CA ASP A 94 -3.09 -10.35 13.24
C ASP A 94 -2.46 -10.90 11.95
N GLY A 95 -2.19 -10.02 10.99
CA GLY A 95 -1.68 -10.37 9.67
C GLY A 95 -2.71 -11.00 8.72
N PHE A 96 -4.01 -10.83 8.98
CA PHE A 96 -5.10 -11.28 8.10
C PHE A 96 -6.00 -10.13 7.67
N ASN A 97 -6.66 -10.30 6.52
CA ASN A 97 -7.59 -9.30 6.00
C ASN A 97 -8.98 -9.46 6.63
N GLY A 98 -9.56 -8.35 7.09
CA GLY A 98 -10.97 -8.19 7.40
C GLY A 98 -11.63 -7.29 6.36
N SER A 99 -12.84 -7.63 5.91
CA SER A 99 -13.54 -6.83 4.91
C SER A 99 -14.99 -6.61 5.25
N VAL A 100 -15.50 -5.43 4.87
CA VAL A 100 -16.92 -5.07 4.93
C VAL A 100 -17.35 -4.67 3.54
N ARG A 101 -18.49 -5.21 3.11
CA ARG A 101 -19.14 -4.86 1.86
C ARG A 101 -20.57 -4.48 2.17
N GLU A 102 -20.88 -3.21 2.12
CA GLU A 102 -22.21 -2.67 2.36
C GLU A 102 -22.71 -1.95 1.11
N THR A 103 -23.98 -2.11 0.83
CA THR A 103 -24.62 -1.42 -0.29
C THR A 103 -25.94 -0.87 0.20
N ALA A 104 -26.06 0.45 0.25
CA ALA A 104 -27.32 1.12 0.52
C ALA A 104 -28.02 1.43 -0.81
N THR A 105 -29.31 1.07 -0.89
CA THR A 105 -30.14 1.43 -2.05
C THR A 105 -30.88 2.73 -1.74
N VAL A 106 -30.45 3.81 -2.37
CA VAL A 106 -31.19 5.08 -2.39
C VAL A 106 -31.67 5.28 -3.83
N PRO A 107 -32.94 4.96 -4.12
CA PRO A 107 -33.41 5.04 -5.51
C PRO A 107 -33.14 6.41 -6.16
N PRO A 108 -32.58 6.44 -7.39
CA PRO A 108 -32.29 5.31 -8.27
C PRO A 108 -30.87 4.69 -8.13
N ASN A 109 -30.08 5.09 -7.12
CA ASN A 109 -28.65 4.74 -7.04
C ASN A 109 -28.33 3.76 -5.93
N LEU A 110 -27.32 2.90 -6.21
CA LEU A 110 -26.64 2.09 -5.23
C LEU A 110 -25.45 2.90 -4.68
N ILE A 111 -25.35 2.99 -3.37
CA ILE A 111 -24.24 3.65 -2.68
C ILE A 111 -23.39 2.55 -2.06
N PRO A 112 -22.24 2.20 -2.67
CA PRO A 112 -21.36 1.19 -2.11
C PRO A 112 -20.51 1.79 -0.99
N LEU A 113 -20.30 1.00 0.06
CA LEU A 113 -19.25 1.19 1.04
C LEU A 113 -18.45 -0.11 1.10
N ASN A 114 -17.23 -0.07 0.57
CA ASN A 114 -16.28 -1.16 0.64
C ASN A 114 -15.13 -0.75 1.56
N PHE A 115 -14.84 -1.58 2.53
CA PHE A 115 -13.77 -1.37 3.48
C PHE A 115 -12.97 -2.66 3.67
N ASP A 116 -11.66 -2.60 3.44
CA ASP A 116 -10.71 -3.67 3.70
C ASP A 116 -9.70 -3.20 4.73
N ALA A 117 -9.41 -4.04 5.72
CA ALA A 117 -8.49 -3.74 6.80
C ALA A 117 -7.53 -4.91 7.01
N TYR A 118 -6.23 -4.63 6.98
CA TYR A 118 -5.17 -5.60 7.22
C TYR A 118 -4.32 -5.12 8.41
N PRO A 119 -4.65 -5.54 9.65
CA PRO A 119 -3.91 -5.18 10.84
C PRO A 119 -2.68 -6.07 11.01
N THR A 120 -1.60 -5.50 11.52
CA THR A 120 -0.40 -6.21 11.98
C THR A 120 0.03 -5.64 13.31
N ILE A 121 0.15 -6.48 14.32
CA ILE A 121 0.61 -6.06 15.65
C ILE A 121 2.13 -5.97 15.64
N LEU A 122 2.67 -4.80 15.97
CA LEU A 122 4.10 -4.53 16.04
C LEU A 122 4.67 -4.96 17.39
N ALA A 123 5.99 -5.20 17.46
CA ALA A 123 6.68 -5.60 18.68
C ALA A 123 6.53 -4.62 19.85
N ASN A 124 6.26 -3.34 19.56
CA ASN A 124 6.00 -2.30 20.55
C ASN A 124 4.53 -2.20 20.99
N GLY A 125 3.68 -3.15 20.60
CA GLY A 125 2.24 -3.18 20.92
C GLY A 125 1.37 -2.23 20.11
N LYS A 126 1.94 -1.45 19.18
CA LYS A 126 1.16 -0.64 18.23
C LYS A 126 0.62 -1.52 17.10
N ILE A 127 -0.39 -1.01 16.42
CA ILE A 127 -1.03 -1.67 15.29
C ILE A 127 -0.64 -0.95 14.01
N ARG A 128 0.06 -1.63 13.10
CA ARG A 128 0.19 -1.19 11.71
C ARG A 128 -1.06 -1.64 10.98
N LEU A 129 -1.85 -0.70 10.51
CA LEU A 129 -3.10 -0.96 9.82
C LEU A 129 -2.99 -0.49 8.37
N GLN A 130 -3.11 -1.41 7.43
CA GLN A 130 -3.28 -1.09 6.02
C GLN A 130 -4.77 -1.14 5.68
N CYS A 131 -5.30 -0.07 5.11
CA CYS A 131 -6.71 0.06 4.78
C CYS A 131 -6.93 0.42 3.32
N THR A 132 -7.99 -0.12 2.77
CA THR A 132 -8.58 0.32 1.49
C THR A 132 -10.03 0.70 1.76
N ILE A 133 -10.42 1.90 1.37
CA ILE A 133 -11.79 2.37 1.45
C ILE A 133 -12.28 2.79 0.07
N GLN A 134 -13.49 2.38 -0.25
CA GLN A 134 -14.27 2.93 -1.35
C GLN A 134 -15.62 3.33 -0.80
N TYR A 135 -15.93 4.60 -0.87
CA TYR A 135 -17.15 5.18 -0.34
C TYR A 135 -17.69 6.20 -1.32
N GLN A 136 -18.97 6.08 -1.63
CA GLN A 136 -19.69 7.06 -2.42
C GLN A 136 -20.65 7.83 -1.51
N SER A 137 -20.53 9.15 -1.48
CA SER A 137 -21.39 10.00 -0.68
C SER A 137 -22.82 10.03 -1.24
N ALA A 138 -23.80 10.17 -0.37
CA ALA A 138 -25.18 10.33 -0.80
C ALA A 138 -25.34 11.64 -1.58
N GLN A 139 -25.98 11.54 -2.75
CA GLN A 139 -26.22 12.70 -3.60
C GLN A 139 -27.09 13.75 -2.90
N SER A 140 -26.77 15.03 -3.14
CA SER A 140 -27.71 16.13 -2.83
C SER A 140 -29.03 15.94 -3.58
N ARG A 141 -30.16 16.04 -2.87
CA ARG A 141 -31.52 15.88 -3.44
C ARG A 141 -32.01 17.12 -4.18
N GLU A 142 -31.16 18.06 -4.53
CA GLU A 142 -31.62 19.19 -5.33
C GLU A 142 -31.97 18.74 -6.77
N PRO A 143 -33.19 19.03 -7.24
CA PRO A 143 -33.59 18.72 -8.60
C PRO A 143 -32.65 19.42 -9.59
N GLY A 144 -31.88 18.64 -10.35
CA GLY A 144 -30.99 19.15 -11.39
C GLY A 144 -29.49 19.13 -11.07
N ASN A 145 -29.06 18.97 -9.82
CA ASN A 145 -27.65 18.90 -9.46
C ASN A 145 -27.33 17.56 -8.74
N ARG A 146 -26.92 16.57 -9.52
CA ARG A 146 -26.49 15.24 -9.00
C ARG A 146 -24.98 15.21 -8.90
N SER A 147 -24.42 15.74 -7.83
CA SER A 147 -22.99 15.53 -7.54
C SER A 147 -22.85 14.41 -6.52
N SER A 148 -22.20 13.32 -6.89
CA SER A 148 -21.74 12.29 -5.95
C SER A 148 -20.23 12.40 -5.80
N THR A 149 -19.74 12.38 -4.58
CA THR A 149 -18.30 12.29 -4.32
C THR A 149 -17.93 10.83 -4.12
N ASP A 150 -17.07 10.31 -4.99
CA ASP A 150 -16.51 8.97 -4.86
C ASP A 150 -15.13 9.09 -4.20
N ILE A 151 -14.99 8.50 -3.01
CA ILE A 151 -13.74 8.44 -2.26
C ILE A 151 -13.18 7.04 -2.39
N LYS A 152 -12.04 6.92 -3.07
CA LYS A 152 -11.28 5.68 -3.16
C LYS A 152 -9.86 5.93 -2.68
N GLN A 153 -9.50 5.37 -1.55
CA GLN A 153 -8.21 5.62 -0.92
C GLN A 153 -7.59 4.36 -0.33
N ASN A 154 -6.25 4.31 -0.40
CA ASN A 154 -5.43 3.34 0.29
C ASN A 154 -4.49 4.08 1.24
N PHE A 155 -4.40 3.65 2.48
CA PHE A 155 -3.50 4.25 3.45
C PHE A 155 -2.93 3.22 4.42
N VAL A 156 -1.79 3.55 5.01
CA VAL A 156 -1.15 2.77 6.05
C VAL A 156 -0.98 3.64 7.27
N LEU A 157 -1.52 3.20 8.41
CA LEU A 157 -1.50 3.92 9.69
C LEU A 157 -0.73 3.12 10.73
N ILE A 158 -0.13 3.81 11.71
CA ILE A 158 0.37 3.20 12.93
C ILE A 158 -0.45 3.77 14.09
N LEU A 159 -1.21 2.89 14.73
CA LEU A 159 -2.21 3.25 15.74
C LEU A 159 -1.82 2.71 17.12
N ASP A 160 -2.18 3.45 18.15
CA ASP A 160 -2.27 2.91 19.50
C ASP A 160 -3.61 2.19 19.65
N SER A 161 -3.62 1.03 20.31
CA SER A 161 -4.85 0.25 20.50
C SER A 161 -5.94 1.06 21.19
N GLY A 162 -7.12 1.13 20.57
CA GLY A 162 -8.29 1.83 21.08
C GLY A 162 -8.29 3.34 20.89
N LYS A 163 -7.25 3.94 20.27
CA LYS A 163 -7.22 5.38 19.99
C LYS A 163 -7.65 5.69 18.56
N PRO A 164 -8.59 6.63 18.38
CA PRO A 164 -9.02 7.06 17.05
C PRO A 164 -7.94 7.92 16.39
N LEU A 165 -7.84 7.82 15.06
CA LEU A 165 -6.99 8.66 14.23
C LEU A 165 -7.76 9.07 12.97
N VAL A 166 -7.70 10.36 12.63
CA VAL A 166 -8.21 10.84 11.34
C VAL A 166 -7.27 10.38 10.24
N ALA A 167 -7.75 9.44 9.42
CA ALA A 167 -6.99 8.85 8.32
C ALA A 167 -6.94 9.77 7.11
N THR A 168 -8.05 10.45 6.81
CA THR A 168 -8.16 11.36 5.68
C THR A 168 -9.28 12.37 5.87
N GLN A 169 -9.12 13.50 5.20
CA GLN A 169 -10.14 14.52 5.01
C GLN A 169 -10.16 14.93 3.55
N ALA A 170 -11.33 14.97 2.95
CA ALA A 170 -11.52 15.45 1.60
C ALA A 170 -12.63 16.51 1.59
N THR A 171 -12.46 17.54 0.79
CA THR A 171 -13.50 18.55 0.54
C THR A 171 -13.95 18.42 -0.90
N ASP A 172 -15.25 18.30 -1.12
CA ASP A 172 -15.84 18.31 -2.44
C ASP A 172 -15.64 19.71 -3.06
N PRO A 173 -14.95 19.81 -4.20
CA PRO A 173 -14.69 21.11 -4.83
C PRO A 173 -15.95 21.81 -5.34
N VAL A 174 -17.08 21.12 -5.42
CA VAL A 174 -18.34 21.64 -6.00
C VAL A 174 -19.35 22.04 -4.93
N SER A 175 -19.40 21.33 -3.79
CA SER A 175 -20.48 21.46 -2.81
C SER A 175 -20.03 21.86 -1.40
N ASP A 176 -18.80 22.31 -1.21
CA ASP A 176 -18.21 22.66 0.11
C ASP A 176 -18.40 21.56 1.18
N ARG A 177 -18.77 20.35 0.76
CA ARG A 177 -18.90 19.20 1.67
C ARG A 177 -17.53 18.70 2.07
N LYS A 178 -17.35 18.53 3.36
CA LYS A 178 -16.16 17.95 3.95
C LYS A 178 -16.46 16.52 4.39
N VAL A 179 -15.70 15.57 3.87
CA VAL A 179 -15.74 14.18 4.32
C VAL A 179 -14.52 13.91 5.18
N THR A 180 -14.76 13.45 6.40
CA THR A 180 -13.72 13.05 7.35
C THR A 180 -13.84 11.56 7.59
N VAL A 181 -12.71 10.84 7.46
CA VAL A 181 -12.61 9.41 7.74
C VAL A 181 -11.72 9.22 8.96
N GLU A 182 -12.29 8.64 10.01
CA GLU A 182 -11.60 8.30 11.24
C GLU A 182 -11.53 6.79 11.41
N VAL A 183 -10.39 6.28 11.86
CA VAL A 183 -10.16 4.86 12.06
C VAL A 183 -9.69 4.61 13.49
N THR A 184 -10.26 3.57 14.11
CA THR A 184 -9.84 3.05 15.42
C THR A 184 -9.54 1.57 15.28
N ALA A 185 -8.38 1.12 15.76
CA ALA A 185 -8.04 -0.30 15.83
C ALA A 185 -7.82 -0.72 17.29
N THR A 186 -8.47 -1.82 17.70
CA THR A 186 -8.43 -2.30 19.09
C THR A 186 -8.02 -3.77 19.13
N ILE A 187 -6.96 -4.08 19.87
CA ILE A 187 -6.54 -5.47 20.12
C ILE A 187 -7.55 -6.12 21.07
N LEU A 188 -8.14 -7.23 20.62
CA LEU A 188 -9.06 -8.04 21.44
C LEU A 188 -8.24 -9.06 22.22
N LYS A 189 -8.42 -9.08 23.53
CA LYS A 189 -7.75 -10.02 24.43
C LYS A 189 -8.68 -11.20 24.76
#